data_7dd6fdb5425331268d9b4be0b76a2122
#
_entry.id   7dd6fdb5425331268d9b4be0b76a2122
#
_cell.length_a   1.000
_cell.length_b   1.000
_cell.length_c   1.000
_cell.angle_alpha   90.00
_cell.angle_beta   90.00
_cell.angle_gamma   90.00
#
_symmetry.space_group_name_H-M   'P 1'
#
loop_
_entity.id
_entity.type
_entity.pdbx_description
1 polymer ?
#
loop_
_entity_poly.entity_id
_entity_poly.type
_entity_poly.pdbx_seq_one_letter_code
_entity_poly.pdbx_strand_id
1 'polypeptide(L)'
;MLNKFSGQTFVAFIDICGFKAMMSEENKASIALDKFYQIGYEELQVCCDINGIFISDCGILYVTRDTSKKEKLEILLRIVRSINLKMLEANYMLTTNIAYGDFSYQERIEFNGISKNLMMGNAYMKAFLDSQAKPKIDVGECRILKEDIEEDFFENPHLCPRGKYFYYYWNVEDPEKIDLFKKDYKDSRYIGALQVLKDYSNRSL
;
A
#
# COMPACT_ATOMS: atom_id res chain seq x y z
N MET A 1 6.55 24.31 9.23
CA MET A 1 7.49 24.22 8.08
C MET A 1 6.79 23.39 7.04
N LEU A 2 6.70 23.84 5.77
CA LEU A 2 6.05 23.07 4.71
C LEU A 2 6.86 21.78 4.43
N ASN A 3 6.18 20.64 4.34
CA ASN A 3 6.83 19.37 4.06
C ASN A 3 7.40 19.34 2.64
N LYS A 4 8.67 18.97 2.55
CA LYS A 4 9.36 18.82 1.27
C LYS A 4 10.16 17.52 1.28
N PHE A 5 10.13 16.82 0.16
CA PHE A 5 10.98 15.66 -0.10
C PHE A 5 11.44 15.69 -1.55
N SER A 6 12.67 15.29 -1.81
CA SER A 6 13.19 15.04 -3.15
C SER A 6 14.31 14.01 -3.07
N GLY A 7 14.18 12.91 -3.80
CA GLY A 7 15.17 11.85 -3.83
C GLY A 7 14.64 10.56 -4.44
N GLN A 8 15.48 9.53 -4.45
CA GLN A 8 15.09 8.19 -4.87
C GLN A 8 14.51 7.41 -3.69
N THR A 9 13.30 6.89 -3.86
CA THR A 9 12.59 6.16 -2.82
C THR A 9 11.59 5.18 -3.39
N PHE A 10 11.12 4.26 -2.55
CA PHE A 10 9.91 3.49 -2.84
C PHE A 10 8.67 4.33 -2.56
N VAL A 11 7.72 4.25 -3.48
CA VAL A 11 6.39 4.85 -3.35
C VAL A 11 5.36 3.73 -3.39
N ALA A 12 4.46 3.68 -2.40
CA ALA A 12 3.28 2.83 -2.41
C ALA A 12 2.06 3.66 -2.77
N PHE A 13 1.35 3.25 -3.80
CA PHE A 13 0.01 3.73 -4.15
C PHE A 13 -1.00 2.73 -3.59
N ILE A 14 -1.82 3.18 -2.65
CA ILE A 14 -2.80 2.37 -1.94
C ILE A 14 -4.20 2.85 -2.30
N ASP A 15 -5.15 1.94 -2.50
CA ASP A 15 -6.51 2.24 -2.93
C ASP A 15 -7.53 1.40 -2.15
N ILE A 16 -8.66 1.99 -1.75
CA ILE A 16 -9.73 1.26 -1.05
C ILE A 16 -10.55 0.45 -2.05
N CYS A 17 -10.56 -0.87 -1.87
CA CYS A 17 -11.29 -1.77 -2.74
C CYS A 17 -12.80 -1.52 -2.70
N GLY A 18 -13.41 -1.33 -3.88
CA GLY A 18 -14.87 -1.19 -3.99
C GLY A 18 -15.44 0.17 -3.55
N PHE A 19 -14.59 1.18 -3.35
CA PHE A 19 -15.01 2.51 -2.89
C PHE A 19 -16.12 3.14 -3.75
N LYS A 20 -16.03 2.98 -5.08
CA LYS A 20 -17.08 3.47 -6.00
C LYS A 20 -18.47 2.91 -5.66
N ALA A 21 -18.55 1.64 -5.27
CA ALA A 21 -19.84 1.05 -4.86
C ALA A 21 -20.29 1.61 -3.51
N MET A 22 -19.36 1.88 -2.58
CA MET A 22 -19.68 2.49 -1.29
C MET A 22 -20.26 3.90 -1.43
N MET A 23 -19.87 4.66 -2.45
CA MET A 23 -20.40 6.00 -2.71
C MET A 23 -21.90 6.00 -3.05
N SER A 24 -22.46 4.87 -3.48
CA SER A 24 -23.91 4.75 -3.74
C SER A 24 -24.72 4.40 -2.48
N GLU A 25 -24.06 4.15 -1.35
CA GLU A 25 -24.70 3.82 -0.07
C GLU A 25 -24.46 4.98 0.93
N GLU A 26 -25.55 5.44 1.56
CA GLU A 26 -25.50 6.55 2.51
C GLU A 26 -24.48 6.27 3.64
N ASN A 27 -23.57 7.24 3.87
CA ASN A 27 -22.52 7.22 4.89
C ASN A 27 -21.42 6.14 4.75
N LYS A 28 -21.55 5.12 3.89
CA LYS A 28 -20.58 4.02 3.84
C LYS A 28 -19.21 4.46 3.35
N ALA A 29 -19.18 5.31 2.33
CA ALA A 29 -17.94 5.89 1.80
C ALA A 29 -17.26 6.79 2.84
N SER A 30 -18.02 7.63 3.55
CA SER A 30 -17.48 8.51 4.60
C SER A 30 -16.83 7.70 5.73
N ILE A 31 -17.50 6.66 6.22
CA ILE A 31 -16.97 5.79 7.28
C ILE A 31 -15.67 5.10 6.80
N ALA A 32 -15.62 4.65 5.56
CA ALA A 32 -14.42 4.03 4.99
C ALA A 32 -13.25 5.02 4.92
N LEU A 33 -13.50 6.26 4.48
CA LEU A 33 -12.48 7.31 4.43
C LEU A 33 -12.00 7.70 5.82
N ASP A 34 -12.91 7.90 6.78
CA ASP A 34 -12.55 8.25 8.16
C ASP A 34 -11.65 7.18 8.78
N LYS A 35 -11.96 5.89 8.56
CA LYS A 35 -11.12 4.78 9.01
C LYS A 35 -9.77 4.78 8.33
N PHE A 36 -9.73 4.95 7.00
CA PHE A 36 -8.48 4.95 6.25
C PHE A 36 -7.56 6.10 6.66
N TYR A 37 -8.10 7.31 6.83
CA TYR A 37 -7.33 8.48 7.24
C TYR A 37 -6.87 8.36 8.70
N GLN A 38 -7.72 7.88 9.61
CA GLN A 38 -7.36 7.66 11.01
C GLN A 38 -6.21 6.66 11.10
N ILE A 39 -6.35 5.49 10.48
CA ILE A 39 -5.33 4.42 10.49
C ILE A 39 -4.03 4.92 9.86
N GLY A 40 -4.11 5.58 8.70
CA GLY A 40 -2.94 6.14 8.06
C GLY A 40 -2.22 7.17 8.93
N TYR A 41 -2.95 8.07 9.58
CA TYR A 41 -2.39 9.04 10.51
C TYR A 41 -1.68 8.36 11.70
N GLU A 42 -2.35 7.41 12.36
CA GLU A 42 -1.79 6.70 13.51
C GLU A 42 -0.47 5.98 13.15
N GLU A 43 -0.43 5.28 12.02
CA GLU A 43 0.77 4.59 11.55
C GLU A 43 1.93 5.54 11.21
N LEU A 44 1.63 6.66 10.58
CA LEU A 44 2.65 7.65 10.22
C LEU A 44 3.17 8.44 11.43
N GLN A 45 2.39 8.57 12.51
CA GLN A 45 2.85 9.21 13.74
C GLN A 45 3.90 8.38 14.50
N VAL A 46 3.83 7.06 14.40
CA VAL A 46 4.78 6.18 15.10
C VAL A 46 6.06 5.90 14.29
N CYS A 47 6.09 6.27 13.01
CA CYS A 47 7.23 6.04 12.13
C CYS A 47 7.69 7.34 11.44
N CYS A 48 8.74 7.95 11.97
CA CYS A 48 9.29 9.20 11.43
C CYS A 48 10.04 9.06 10.09
N ASP A 49 10.25 7.82 9.63
CA ASP A 49 11.02 7.49 8.42
C ASP A 49 10.17 7.47 7.14
N ILE A 50 8.85 7.68 7.27
CA ILE A 50 7.90 7.60 6.19
C ILE A 50 6.89 8.75 6.26
N ASN A 51 6.49 9.25 5.11
CA ASN A 51 5.40 10.21 5.00
C ASN A 51 4.29 9.66 4.10
N GLY A 52 3.10 10.23 4.24
CA GLY A 52 1.93 9.86 3.45
C GLY A 52 1.08 11.04 3.06
N ILE A 53 0.40 10.88 1.94
CA ILE A 53 -0.57 11.82 1.40
C ILE A 53 -1.84 11.02 1.12
N PHE A 54 -2.95 11.41 1.73
CA PHE A 54 -4.24 10.75 1.53
C PHE A 54 -5.16 11.68 0.76
N ILE A 55 -5.70 11.19 -0.35
CA ILE A 55 -6.59 11.94 -1.23
C ILE A 55 -7.75 11.04 -1.61
N SER A 56 -8.96 11.34 -1.14
CA SER A 56 -10.13 10.49 -1.35
C SER A 56 -9.85 9.05 -0.88
N ASP A 57 -10.12 8.05 -1.70
CA ASP A 57 -9.91 6.64 -1.44
C ASP A 57 -8.46 6.16 -1.67
N CYS A 58 -7.55 7.06 -2.03
CA CYS A 58 -6.17 6.74 -2.31
C CYS A 58 -5.20 7.25 -1.24
N GLY A 59 -4.16 6.48 -0.96
CA GLY A 59 -3.01 6.85 -0.14
C GLY A 59 -1.70 6.70 -0.93
N ILE A 60 -0.79 7.65 -0.74
CA ILE A 60 0.55 7.63 -1.34
C ILE A 60 1.55 7.68 -0.20
N LEU A 61 2.25 6.57 0.05
CA LEU A 61 3.29 6.48 1.08
C LEU A 61 4.67 6.51 0.44
N TYR A 62 5.62 7.18 1.08
CA TYR A 62 7.00 7.22 0.61
C TYR A 62 7.99 7.33 1.78
N VAL A 63 9.13 6.65 1.65
CA VAL A 63 10.17 6.67 2.68
C VAL A 63 11.01 7.93 2.54
N THR A 64 11.19 8.64 3.65
CA THR A 64 11.95 9.90 3.72
C THR A 64 13.35 9.71 4.26
N ARG A 65 13.60 8.60 4.97
CA ARG A 65 14.91 8.29 5.54
C ARG A 65 15.94 8.07 4.44
N ASP A 66 17.10 8.70 4.59
CA ASP A 66 18.25 8.46 3.72
C ASP A 66 19.01 7.21 4.19
N THR A 67 18.72 6.10 3.48
CA THR A 67 19.28 4.78 3.81
C THR A 67 19.32 3.91 2.55
N SER A 68 19.80 2.65 2.70
CA SER A 68 19.87 1.71 1.59
C SER A 68 18.50 1.45 0.95
N LYS A 69 18.49 1.08 -0.33
CA LYS A 69 17.28 0.76 -1.06
C LYS A 69 16.52 -0.40 -0.39
N LYS A 70 17.24 -1.44 0.09
CA LYS A 70 16.69 -2.57 0.83
C LYS A 70 15.96 -2.09 2.10
N GLU A 71 16.62 -1.31 2.93
CA GLU A 71 16.03 -0.80 4.18
C GLU A 71 14.82 0.11 3.91
N LYS A 72 14.86 0.94 2.85
CA LYS A 72 13.68 1.72 2.41
C LYS A 72 12.49 0.81 2.09
N LEU A 73 12.70 -0.29 1.38
CA LEU A 73 11.62 -1.24 1.09
C LEU A 73 11.08 -1.88 2.37
N GLU A 74 11.94 -2.33 3.25
CA GLU A 74 11.55 -2.96 4.53
C GLU A 74 10.72 -2.00 5.41
N ILE A 75 11.13 -0.73 5.51
CA ILE A 75 10.36 0.31 6.21
C ILE A 75 8.97 0.45 5.59
N LEU A 76 8.90 0.56 4.26
CA LEU A 76 7.62 0.73 3.56
C LEU A 76 6.71 -0.48 3.74
N LEU A 77 7.24 -1.70 3.56
CA LEU A 77 6.46 -2.94 3.69
C LEU A 77 5.88 -3.13 5.09
N ARG A 78 6.63 -2.77 6.13
CA ARG A 78 6.14 -2.80 7.52
C ARG A 78 4.92 -1.90 7.72
N ILE A 79 4.95 -0.66 7.23
CA ILE A 79 3.83 0.27 7.36
C ILE A 79 2.66 -0.15 6.47
N VAL A 80 2.91 -0.58 5.25
CA VAL A 80 1.89 -1.14 4.35
C VAL A 80 1.19 -2.32 5.02
N ARG A 81 1.95 -3.24 5.65
CA ARG A 81 1.37 -4.37 6.41
C ARG A 81 0.46 -3.89 7.53
N SER A 82 0.92 -2.94 8.36
CA SER A 82 0.15 -2.44 9.48
C SER A 82 -1.15 -1.77 9.04
N ILE A 83 -1.10 -0.90 8.04
CA ILE A 83 -2.30 -0.25 7.49
C ILE A 83 -3.27 -1.30 6.92
N ASN A 84 -2.79 -2.26 6.14
CA ASN A 84 -3.63 -3.30 5.55
C ASN A 84 -4.31 -4.16 6.62
N LEU A 85 -3.58 -4.58 7.68
CA LEU A 85 -4.15 -5.36 8.79
C LEU A 85 -5.25 -4.59 9.52
N LYS A 86 -5.01 -3.34 9.90
CA LYS A 86 -6.00 -2.51 10.61
C LYS A 86 -7.24 -2.21 9.73
N MET A 87 -7.05 -1.98 8.43
CA MET A 87 -8.18 -1.82 7.50
C MET A 87 -8.96 -3.13 7.34
N LEU A 88 -8.27 -4.26 7.30
CA LEU A 88 -8.89 -5.59 7.24
C LEU A 88 -9.72 -5.88 8.49
N GLU A 89 -9.25 -5.53 9.70
CA GLU A 89 -10.00 -5.59 10.94
C GLU A 89 -11.26 -4.74 10.89
N ALA A 90 -11.19 -3.57 10.26
CA ALA A 90 -12.33 -2.69 10.02
C ALA A 90 -13.24 -3.16 8.86
N ASN A 91 -13.01 -4.33 8.28
CA ASN A 91 -13.74 -4.92 7.14
C ASN A 91 -13.52 -4.22 5.79
N TYR A 92 -12.41 -3.54 5.62
CA TYR A 92 -12.02 -2.94 4.35
C TYR A 92 -10.79 -3.63 3.79
N MET A 93 -10.77 -3.85 2.48
CA MET A 93 -9.61 -4.36 1.76
C MET A 93 -8.97 -3.23 0.97
N LEU A 94 -7.65 -3.26 0.88
CA LEU A 94 -6.86 -2.32 0.08
C LEU A 94 -6.18 -3.06 -1.07
N THR A 95 -5.87 -2.34 -2.14
CA THR A 95 -4.83 -2.76 -3.09
C THR A 95 -3.61 -1.87 -2.91
N THR A 96 -2.41 -2.43 -3.10
CA THR A 96 -1.17 -1.67 -2.96
C THR A 96 -0.23 -1.95 -4.12
N ASN A 97 0.15 -0.91 -4.84
CA ASN A 97 1.13 -0.97 -5.92
C ASN A 97 2.38 -0.20 -5.50
N ILE A 98 3.55 -0.84 -5.55
CA ILE A 98 4.82 -0.26 -5.10
C ILE A 98 5.80 -0.17 -6.27
N ALA A 99 6.48 0.96 -6.37
CA ALA A 99 7.55 1.18 -7.34
C ALA A 99 8.69 2.02 -6.73
N TYR A 100 9.88 1.87 -7.29
CA TYR A 100 11.07 2.63 -6.90
C TYR A 100 11.47 3.63 -7.99
N GLY A 101 12.05 4.75 -7.55
CA GLY A 101 12.63 5.74 -8.44
C GLY A 101 12.63 7.15 -7.85
N ASP A 102 12.83 8.14 -8.71
CA ASP A 102 12.76 9.54 -8.32
C ASP A 102 11.35 9.88 -7.84
N PHE A 103 11.28 10.58 -6.71
CA PHE A 103 10.06 11.13 -6.16
C PHE A 103 10.33 12.49 -5.54
N SER A 104 9.45 13.43 -5.78
CA SER A 104 9.48 14.75 -5.17
C SER A 104 8.08 15.14 -4.72
N TYR A 105 8.01 15.60 -3.49
CA TYR A 105 6.80 16.16 -2.89
C TYR A 105 7.07 17.52 -2.33
N GLN A 106 6.16 18.43 -2.57
CA GLN A 106 6.21 19.78 -1.99
C GLN A 106 4.81 20.27 -1.65
N GLU A 107 4.57 20.49 -0.36
CA GLU A 107 3.41 21.24 0.10
C GLU A 107 3.60 22.73 -0.20
N ARG A 108 2.62 23.36 -0.85
CA ARG A 108 2.63 24.78 -1.18
C ARG A 108 1.29 25.42 -0.86
N ILE A 109 1.34 26.64 -0.33
CA ILE A 109 0.20 27.55 -0.26
C ILE A 109 0.54 28.72 -1.17
N GLU A 110 -0.03 28.76 -2.37
CA GLU A 110 0.27 29.83 -3.35
C GLU A 110 -0.76 30.95 -3.31
N PHE A 111 -2.01 30.62 -2.97
CA PHE A 111 -3.11 31.57 -2.88
C PHE A 111 -3.91 31.33 -1.61
N ASN A 112 -4.53 32.37 -1.08
CA ASN A 112 -5.38 32.26 0.10
C ASN A 112 -6.52 31.25 -0.19
N GLY A 113 -6.62 30.21 0.64
CA GLY A 113 -7.62 29.16 0.50
C GLY A 113 -7.31 28.06 -0.53
N ILE A 114 -6.16 28.13 -1.22
CA ILE A 114 -5.72 27.08 -2.17
C ILE A 114 -4.41 26.47 -1.67
N SER A 115 -4.48 25.21 -1.24
CA SER A 115 -3.29 24.39 -0.98
C SER A 115 -2.96 23.55 -2.21
N LYS A 116 -1.69 23.46 -2.56
CA LYS A 116 -1.18 22.60 -3.64
C LYS A 116 -0.23 21.57 -3.07
N ASN A 117 -0.47 20.31 -3.39
CA ASN A 117 0.37 19.18 -3.08
C ASN A 117 1.06 18.75 -4.39
N LEU A 118 2.23 19.30 -4.67
CA LEU A 118 2.99 18.95 -5.86
C LEU A 118 3.68 17.61 -5.66
N MET A 119 3.26 16.62 -6.44
CA MET A 119 3.88 15.30 -6.50
C MET A 119 4.44 15.09 -7.90
N MET A 120 5.71 14.71 -7.98
CA MET A 120 6.40 14.43 -9.24
C MET A 120 7.35 13.26 -9.06
N GLY A 121 7.64 12.56 -10.14
CA GLY A 121 8.65 11.52 -10.18
C GLY A 121 8.15 10.19 -10.73
N ASN A 122 9.08 9.40 -11.23
CA ASN A 122 8.77 8.16 -11.92
C ASN A 122 8.28 7.06 -10.96
N ALA A 123 8.70 7.07 -9.68
CA ALA A 123 8.21 6.10 -8.70
C ALA A 123 6.70 6.21 -8.50
N TYR A 124 6.17 7.42 -8.31
CA TYR A 124 4.74 7.65 -8.21
C TYR A 124 4.00 7.27 -9.50
N MET A 125 4.52 7.72 -10.65
CA MET A 125 3.92 7.43 -11.96
C MET A 125 3.86 5.92 -12.22
N LYS A 126 4.94 5.18 -11.97
CA LYS A 126 4.98 3.72 -12.11
C LYS A 126 3.94 3.04 -11.20
N ALA A 127 3.89 3.38 -9.91
CA ALA A 127 2.95 2.79 -8.96
C ALA A 127 1.49 3.08 -9.36
N PHE A 128 1.18 4.31 -9.72
CA PHE A 128 -0.14 4.73 -10.19
C PHE A 128 -0.53 4.03 -11.51
N LEU A 129 0.31 4.05 -12.54
CA LEU A 129 0.03 3.39 -13.80
C LEU A 129 -0.12 1.88 -13.64
N ASP A 130 0.65 1.28 -12.74
CA ASP A 130 0.53 -0.14 -12.44
C ASP A 130 -0.82 -0.46 -11.77
N SER A 131 -1.37 0.42 -10.94
CA SER A 131 -2.72 0.23 -10.36
C SER A 131 -3.82 0.17 -11.43
N GLN A 132 -3.59 0.79 -12.59
CA GLN A 132 -4.52 0.79 -13.73
C GLN A 132 -4.19 -0.29 -14.78
N ALA A 133 -3.05 -0.99 -14.64
CA ALA A 133 -2.54 -1.92 -15.64
C ALA A 133 -3.29 -3.28 -15.64
N LYS A 134 -3.20 -3.98 -16.76
CA LYS A 134 -3.65 -5.37 -16.87
C LYS A 134 -2.44 -6.32 -16.73
N PRO A 135 -2.57 -7.48 -16.03
CA PRO A 135 -3.75 -7.87 -15.25
C PRO A 135 -3.98 -6.93 -14.07
N LYS A 136 -5.26 -6.66 -13.77
CA LYS A 136 -5.63 -5.83 -12.61
C LYS A 136 -5.16 -6.54 -11.34
N ILE A 137 -4.68 -5.78 -10.38
CA ILE A 137 -4.37 -6.28 -9.04
C ILE A 137 -5.68 -6.74 -8.36
N ASP A 138 -5.64 -7.89 -7.70
CA ASP A 138 -6.80 -8.40 -6.99
C ASP A 138 -6.96 -7.72 -5.61
N VAL A 139 -8.16 -7.82 -5.04
CA VAL A 139 -8.50 -7.20 -3.74
C VAL A 139 -7.59 -7.74 -2.63
N GLY A 140 -7.06 -6.86 -1.81
CA GLY A 140 -6.15 -7.25 -0.73
C GLY A 140 -4.72 -7.58 -1.16
N GLU A 141 -4.38 -7.57 -2.46
CA GLU A 141 -3.03 -7.82 -2.92
C GLU A 141 -2.12 -6.58 -2.76
N CYS A 142 -0.85 -6.86 -2.47
CA CYS A 142 0.24 -5.89 -2.53
C CYS A 142 1.30 -6.40 -3.51
N ARG A 143 1.68 -5.60 -4.51
CA ARG A 143 2.68 -5.98 -5.50
C ARG A 143 3.70 -4.88 -5.76
N ILE A 144 4.90 -5.31 -6.15
CA ILE A 144 6.05 -4.46 -6.42
C ILE A 144 6.56 -4.80 -7.82
N LEU A 145 6.93 -3.80 -8.62
CA LEU A 145 7.58 -4.02 -9.90
C LEU A 145 8.92 -4.75 -9.71
N LYS A 146 9.11 -5.87 -10.39
CA LYS A 146 10.29 -6.73 -10.24
C LYS A 146 11.58 -6.02 -10.65
N GLU A 147 11.51 -5.14 -11.66
CA GLU A 147 12.63 -4.31 -12.11
C GLU A 147 13.17 -3.36 -11.03
N ASP A 148 12.36 -3.07 -10.02
CA ASP A 148 12.70 -2.18 -8.92
C ASP A 148 13.33 -2.91 -7.72
N ILE A 149 13.49 -4.25 -7.79
CA ILE A 149 14.04 -5.07 -6.71
C ILE A 149 15.35 -5.73 -7.17
N GLU A 150 16.37 -5.60 -6.36
CA GLU A 150 17.69 -6.23 -6.55
C GLU A 150 17.69 -7.66 -5.98
N GLU A 151 18.65 -8.50 -6.40
CA GLU A 151 18.68 -9.93 -6.03
C GLU A 151 18.82 -10.18 -4.53
N ASP A 152 19.47 -9.28 -3.78
CA ASP A 152 19.64 -9.36 -2.33
C ASP A 152 18.35 -9.14 -1.51
N PHE A 153 17.25 -8.68 -2.16
CA PHE A 153 15.93 -8.58 -1.52
C PHE A 153 15.20 -9.93 -1.39
N PHE A 154 15.71 -10.99 -2.02
CA PHE A 154 15.08 -12.32 -1.98
C PHE A 154 15.10 -13.01 -0.60
N GLU A 155 15.79 -12.44 0.37
CA GLU A 155 15.77 -12.96 1.74
C GLU A 155 14.44 -12.75 2.49
N ASN A 156 13.54 -11.90 1.99
CA ASN A 156 12.22 -11.72 2.60
C ASN A 156 11.26 -12.84 2.15
N PRO A 157 10.93 -13.80 3.02
CA PRO A 157 10.13 -14.97 2.66
C PRO A 157 8.68 -14.63 2.29
N HIS A 158 8.21 -13.42 2.61
CA HIS A 158 6.87 -12.95 2.23
C HIS A 158 6.82 -12.28 0.86
N LEU A 159 7.98 -12.11 0.20
CA LEU A 159 8.06 -11.59 -1.17
C LEU A 159 8.18 -12.74 -2.16
N CYS A 160 7.11 -13.05 -2.88
CA CYS A 160 7.12 -14.14 -3.86
C CYS A 160 7.02 -13.62 -5.29
N PRO A 161 7.90 -14.05 -6.20
CA PRO A 161 7.87 -13.63 -7.59
C PRO A 161 6.68 -14.27 -8.32
N ARG A 162 5.95 -13.45 -9.10
CA ARG A 162 4.90 -13.89 -10.02
C ARG A 162 4.89 -13.01 -11.27
N GLY A 163 5.38 -13.51 -12.40
CA GLY A 163 5.52 -12.74 -13.63
C GLY A 163 6.50 -11.58 -13.48
N LYS A 164 6.07 -10.37 -13.83
CA LYS A 164 6.87 -9.13 -13.72
C LYS A 164 6.80 -8.45 -12.36
N TYR A 165 6.22 -9.12 -11.35
CA TYR A 165 6.02 -8.58 -10.01
C TYR A 165 6.62 -9.49 -8.94
N PHE A 166 6.88 -8.87 -7.76
CA PHE A 166 6.88 -9.53 -6.47
C PHE A 166 5.56 -9.21 -5.78
N TYR A 167 4.92 -10.24 -5.20
CA TYR A 167 3.74 -10.09 -4.36
C TYR A 167 4.15 -10.18 -2.91
N TYR A 168 3.71 -9.22 -2.11
CA TYR A 168 3.95 -9.18 -0.68
C TYR A 168 2.75 -9.75 0.06
N TYR A 169 2.95 -10.92 0.69
CA TYR A 169 1.93 -11.65 1.46
C TYR A 169 1.86 -11.11 2.89
N TRP A 170 1.42 -9.87 3.03
CA TRP A 170 1.39 -9.10 4.27
C TRP A 170 0.47 -9.69 5.35
N ASN A 171 -0.54 -10.48 4.99
CA ASN A 171 -1.52 -11.10 5.86
C ASN A 171 -1.14 -12.53 6.30
N VAL A 172 -0.12 -13.14 5.71
CA VAL A 172 0.32 -14.49 6.06
C VAL A 172 1.53 -14.36 6.99
N GLU A 173 1.39 -14.80 8.24
CA GLU A 173 2.48 -14.67 9.20
C GLU A 173 3.57 -15.72 9.00
N ASP A 174 3.18 -16.96 8.80
CA ASP A 174 4.06 -18.08 8.54
C ASP A 174 4.29 -18.27 7.03
N PRO A 175 5.49 -17.99 6.50
CA PRO A 175 5.77 -18.08 5.07
C PRO A 175 5.49 -19.47 4.46
N GLU A 176 5.57 -20.54 5.25
CA GLU A 176 5.28 -21.92 4.78
C GLU A 176 3.80 -22.08 4.38
N LYS A 177 2.92 -21.21 4.88
CA LYS A 177 1.48 -21.21 4.55
C LYS A 177 1.11 -20.37 3.32
N ILE A 178 2.07 -19.71 2.68
CA ILE A 178 1.78 -18.84 1.53
C ILE A 178 1.14 -19.63 0.39
N ASP A 179 1.58 -20.85 0.10
CA ASP A 179 0.99 -21.61 -1.00
C ASP A 179 -0.41 -22.12 -0.67
N LEU A 180 -0.69 -22.44 0.59
CA LEU A 180 -2.04 -22.76 1.04
C LEU A 180 -2.94 -21.52 0.94
N PHE A 181 -2.47 -20.36 1.42
CA PHE A 181 -3.19 -19.10 1.27
C PHE A 181 -3.52 -18.81 -0.20
N LYS A 182 -2.57 -18.93 -1.12
CA LYS A 182 -2.79 -18.70 -2.55
C LYS A 182 -3.91 -19.58 -3.11
N LYS A 183 -3.97 -20.84 -2.70
CA LYS A 183 -5.02 -21.77 -3.11
C LYS A 183 -6.38 -21.31 -2.57
N ASP A 184 -6.49 -21.13 -1.27
CA ASP A 184 -7.74 -20.74 -0.61
C ASP A 184 -8.25 -19.39 -1.13
N TYR A 185 -7.33 -18.43 -1.34
CA TYR A 185 -7.66 -17.11 -1.90
C TYR A 185 -8.19 -17.21 -3.33
N LYS A 186 -7.58 -18.02 -4.19
CA LYS A 186 -8.04 -18.25 -5.56
C LYS A 186 -9.42 -18.89 -5.61
N ASP A 187 -9.70 -19.80 -4.69
CA ASP A 187 -10.97 -20.54 -4.62
C ASP A 187 -12.08 -19.70 -3.96
N SER A 188 -11.74 -18.68 -3.16
CA SER A 188 -12.71 -17.87 -2.39
C SER A 188 -13.61 -16.98 -3.24
N ARG A 189 -13.19 -16.63 -4.45
CA ARG A 189 -13.79 -15.59 -5.29
C ARG A 189 -13.91 -14.25 -4.52
N TYR A 190 -14.44 -13.21 -5.17
CA TYR A 190 -14.48 -11.84 -4.64
C TYR A 190 -15.17 -11.72 -3.25
N ILE A 191 -16.24 -12.47 -3.01
CA ILE A 191 -17.03 -12.37 -1.76
C ILE A 191 -16.31 -13.03 -0.58
N GLY A 192 -15.57 -14.11 -0.83
CA GLY A 192 -14.83 -14.83 0.22
C GLY A 192 -13.46 -14.25 0.53
N ALA A 193 -12.93 -13.37 -0.31
CA ALA A 193 -11.56 -12.86 -0.18
C ALA A 193 -11.30 -12.19 1.18
N LEU A 194 -12.25 -11.38 1.67
CA LEU A 194 -12.14 -10.73 2.98
C LEU A 194 -11.97 -11.75 4.11
N GLN A 195 -12.76 -12.83 4.08
CA GLN A 195 -12.70 -13.86 5.10
C GLN A 195 -11.37 -14.63 5.04
N VAL A 196 -10.94 -15.02 3.85
CA VAL A 196 -9.65 -15.72 3.68
C VAL A 196 -8.48 -14.85 4.14
N LEU A 197 -8.47 -13.55 3.78
CA LEU A 197 -7.45 -12.62 4.26
C LEU A 197 -7.41 -12.57 5.79
N LYS A 198 -8.56 -12.51 6.46
CA LYS A 198 -8.68 -12.51 7.92
C LYS A 198 -8.22 -13.83 8.54
N ASP A 199 -8.63 -14.96 7.98
CA ASP A 199 -8.28 -16.28 8.50
C ASP A 199 -6.79 -16.51 8.57
N TYR A 200 -6.04 -15.97 7.61
CA TYR A 200 -4.58 -16.08 7.58
C TYR A 200 -3.86 -15.02 8.41
N SER A 201 -4.50 -13.86 8.67
CA SER A 201 -3.95 -12.81 9.53
C SER A 201 -4.18 -13.06 11.04
N ASN A 202 -5.20 -13.82 11.41
CA ASN A 202 -5.61 -14.08 12.80
C ASN A 202 -5.10 -15.41 13.36
N ARG A 203 -4.34 -16.21 12.62
CA ARG A 203 -3.87 -17.55 13.08
C ARG A 203 -2.61 -17.52 13.93
N SER A 204 -2.33 -16.39 14.58
CA SER A 204 -1.28 -16.24 15.61
C SER A 204 -1.87 -16.24 17.03
N LEU A 205 -2.75 -17.21 17.32
CA LEU A 205 -3.15 -17.56 18.69
C LEU A 205 -2.93 -19.05 18.90
#